data_0d6babfe1d1a9722e97eedbb286859a4
#
_entry.id   0d6babfe1d1a9722e97eedbb286859a4
#
_cell.length_a   1.000
_cell.length_b   1.000
_cell.length_c   1.000
_cell.angle_alpha   90.00
_cell.angle_beta   90.00
_cell.angle_gamma   90.00
#
_symmetry.space_group_name_H-M   'P 1'
#
loop_
_entity.id
_entity.type
_entity.pdbx_description
1 polymer ?
#
loop_
_entity_poly.entity_id
_entity_poly.type
_entity_poly.pdbx_seq_one_letter_code
_entity_poly.pdbx_strand_id
1 'polypeptide(L)'
;MTVSNIAVKAGLEGGERYIDANTLPEDFEELREVVPNYTVYGRVRPEQKQRIVKAYQANGGVVGMVGDGVNDVLALKDANCGIAMAAGSDAAKQVAHIVLMDSNFASMKSIVREGRMIISNIERVSALYLTKTIYSVLLSIIFIILGRTYPFVPIHLSIISTTAIGIPSFILTLEQTEAVTSNGFMRNVLRISLPSALTMVIMMLINQVVAGFFGFDALMLSTYNLILAGCISQMVVWEVCRPMNTRRRILCIAVGFIFVAAIFLFPGFFSITHILNWRLIFIIPLMLLTGYLMQWLTRAVRILTKQREERE
;
A
#
# COMPACT_ATOMS: atom_id res chain seq x y z
N MET A 1 -10.25 -37.22 -23.39
CA MET A 1 -10.41 -38.08 -22.18
C MET A 1 -9.18 -38.15 -21.30
N THR A 2 -7.97 -38.34 -21.80
CA THR A 2 -6.77 -38.53 -21.00
C THR A 2 -6.40 -37.29 -20.18
N VAL A 3 -6.50 -36.11 -20.75
CA VAL A 3 -6.15 -34.83 -20.09
C VAL A 3 -7.15 -34.51 -18.95
N SER A 4 -8.45 -34.71 -19.19
CA SER A 4 -9.48 -34.54 -18.16
C SER A 4 -9.29 -35.49 -16.99
N ASN A 5 -8.98 -36.76 -17.25
CA ASN A 5 -8.72 -37.75 -16.19
C ASN A 5 -7.49 -37.38 -15.34
N ILE A 6 -6.44 -36.79 -15.96
CA ILE A 6 -5.27 -36.31 -15.23
C ILE A 6 -5.65 -35.07 -14.38
N ALA A 7 -6.43 -34.14 -14.90
CA ALA A 7 -6.89 -32.94 -14.19
C ALA A 7 -7.71 -33.31 -12.94
N VAL A 8 -8.66 -34.27 -13.08
CA VAL A 8 -9.45 -34.78 -11.94
C VAL A 8 -8.55 -35.45 -10.90
N LYS A 9 -7.61 -36.32 -11.34
CA LYS A 9 -6.66 -37.01 -10.43
C LYS A 9 -5.74 -36.01 -9.72
N ALA A 10 -5.39 -34.91 -10.36
CA ALA A 10 -4.62 -33.82 -9.76
C ALA A 10 -5.43 -32.94 -8.80
N GLY A 11 -6.74 -33.19 -8.66
CA GLY A 11 -7.60 -32.42 -7.77
C GLY A 11 -8.02 -31.06 -8.33
N LEU A 12 -7.97 -30.87 -9.66
CA LEU A 12 -8.41 -29.62 -10.28
C LEU A 12 -9.94 -29.53 -10.21
N GLU A 13 -10.45 -28.48 -9.58
CA GLU A 13 -11.88 -28.20 -9.53
C GLU A 13 -12.44 -27.96 -10.94
N GLY A 14 -13.50 -28.68 -11.31
CA GLY A 14 -14.05 -28.64 -12.67
C GLY A 14 -13.20 -29.39 -13.71
N GLY A 15 -12.30 -30.31 -13.30
CA GLY A 15 -11.44 -31.07 -14.21
C GLY A 15 -12.22 -31.97 -15.20
N GLU A 16 -13.50 -32.25 -14.95
CA GLU A 16 -14.42 -32.92 -15.86
C GLU A 16 -14.96 -32.04 -16.99
N ARG A 17 -14.91 -30.70 -16.85
CA ARG A 17 -15.35 -29.75 -17.88
C ARG A 17 -14.28 -29.60 -18.96
N TYR A 18 -14.29 -30.57 -19.87
CA TYR A 18 -13.32 -30.72 -20.95
C TYR A 18 -13.91 -30.33 -22.30
N ILE A 19 -13.08 -29.69 -23.14
CA ILE A 19 -13.35 -29.43 -24.57
C ILE A 19 -12.14 -29.80 -25.42
N ASP A 20 -12.36 -30.29 -26.62
CA ASP A 20 -11.34 -30.43 -27.65
C ASP A 20 -11.19 -29.05 -28.36
N ALA A 21 -9.98 -28.49 -28.35
CA ALA A 21 -9.75 -27.18 -28.92
C ALA A 21 -10.02 -27.10 -30.44
N ASN A 22 -10.08 -28.25 -31.14
CA ASN A 22 -10.50 -28.27 -32.55
C ASN A 22 -11.98 -27.93 -32.75
N THR A 23 -12.80 -28.01 -31.69
CA THR A 23 -14.23 -27.65 -31.73
C THR A 23 -14.51 -26.23 -31.19
N LEU A 24 -13.48 -25.49 -30.81
CA LEU A 24 -13.64 -24.11 -30.36
C LEU A 24 -14.02 -23.19 -31.53
N PRO A 25 -14.90 -22.19 -31.29
CA PRO A 25 -15.29 -21.22 -32.30
C PRO A 25 -14.11 -20.46 -32.90
N GLU A 26 -14.14 -20.20 -34.19
CA GLU A 26 -13.17 -19.32 -34.84
C GLU A 26 -13.50 -17.85 -34.61
N ASP A 27 -14.77 -17.52 -34.41
CA ASP A 27 -15.18 -16.16 -34.03
C ASP A 27 -14.72 -15.86 -32.59
N PHE A 28 -14.22 -14.65 -32.39
CA PHE A 28 -13.65 -14.27 -31.08
C PHE A 28 -14.72 -13.98 -30.02
N GLU A 29 -15.86 -13.40 -30.41
CA GLU A 29 -16.94 -13.11 -29.48
C GLU A 29 -17.62 -14.40 -29.02
N GLU A 30 -17.85 -15.36 -29.93
CA GLU A 30 -18.35 -16.68 -29.57
C GLU A 30 -17.35 -17.41 -28.65
N LEU A 31 -16.05 -17.30 -28.93
CA LEU A 31 -15.01 -17.89 -28.07
C LEU A 31 -15.06 -17.34 -26.64
N ARG A 32 -15.28 -16.03 -26.47
CA ARG A 32 -15.41 -15.38 -25.17
C ARG A 32 -16.56 -15.96 -24.33
N GLU A 33 -17.68 -16.29 -24.97
CA GLU A 33 -18.84 -16.88 -24.29
C GLU A 33 -18.60 -18.36 -23.91
N VAL A 34 -17.84 -19.07 -24.73
CA VAL A 34 -17.58 -20.51 -24.57
C VAL A 34 -16.50 -20.79 -23.50
N VAL A 35 -15.42 -20.00 -23.50
CA VAL A 35 -14.22 -20.24 -22.65
C VAL A 35 -14.55 -20.36 -21.16
N PRO A 36 -15.43 -19.59 -20.51
CA PRO A 36 -15.70 -19.75 -19.08
C PRO A 36 -16.38 -21.07 -18.70
N ASN A 37 -16.97 -21.77 -19.64
CA ASN A 37 -17.70 -23.02 -19.39
C ASN A 37 -16.78 -24.24 -19.22
N TYR A 38 -15.52 -24.12 -19.63
CA TYR A 38 -14.56 -25.22 -19.64
C TYR A 38 -13.34 -24.91 -18.77
N THR A 39 -12.80 -25.95 -18.12
CA THR A 39 -11.60 -25.85 -17.31
C THR A 39 -10.41 -26.56 -17.97
N VAL A 40 -10.70 -27.58 -18.79
CA VAL A 40 -9.67 -28.40 -19.44
C VAL A 40 -9.81 -28.33 -20.96
N TYR A 41 -8.75 -27.94 -21.62
CA TYR A 41 -8.66 -27.82 -23.07
C TYR A 41 -7.64 -28.83 -23.61
N GLY A 42 -8.09 -29.72 -24.48
CA GLY A 42 -7.22 -30.71 -25.13
C GLY A 42 -6.83 -30.29 -26.56
N ARG A 43 -5.69 -30.76 -27.05
CA ARG A 43 -5.19 -30.56 -28.42
C ARG A 43 -5.09 -29.09 -28.85
N VAL A 44 -4.73 -28.22 -27.94
CA VAL A 44 -4.66 -26.77 -28.18
C VAL A 44 -3.44 -26.43 -29.00
N ARG A 45 -3.62 -25.73 -30.13
CA ARG A 45 -2.55 -25.15 -30.95
C ARG A 45 -2.00 -23.86 -30.31
N PRO A 46 -0.77 -23.44 -30.64
CA PRO A 46 -0.16 -22.23 -30.09
C PRO A 46 -1.03 -20.98 -30.22
N GLU A 47 -1.61 -20.76 -31.39
CA GLU A 47 -2.49 -19.62 -31.67
C GLU A 47 -3.80 -19.69 -30.85
N GLN A 48 -4.31 -20.92 -30.66
CA GLN A 48 -5.51 -21.11 -29.84
C GLN A 48 -5.23 -20.85 -28.35
N LYS A 49 -4.04 -21.21 -27.82
CA LYS A 49 -3.63 -20.85 -26.45
C LYS A 49 -3.67 -19.35 -26.25
N GLN A 50 -3.09 -18.59 -27.22
CA GLN A 50 -3.11 -17.12 -27.19
C GLN A 50 -4.54 -16.57 -27.20
N ARG A 51 -5.41 -17.10 -28.07
CA ARG A 51 -6.82 -16.67 -28.17
C ARG A 51 -7.61 -16.96 -26.90
N ILE A 52 -7.40 -18.11 -26.26
CA ILE A 52 -8.02 -18.46 -24.98
C ILE A 52 -7.58 -17.47 -23.89
N VAL A 53 -6.28 -17.13 -23.81
CA VAL A 53 -5.77 -16.12 -22.86
C VAL A 53 -6.47 -14.78 -23.08
N LYS A 54 -6.55 -14.31 -24.33
CA LYS A 54 -7.23 -13.05 -24.69
C LYS A 54 -8.74 -13.08 -24.39
N ALA A 55 -9.40 -14.20 -24.58
CA ALA A 55 -10.81 -14.36 -24.27
C ALA A 55 -11.08 -14.22 -22.74
N TYR A 56 -10.25 -14.84 -21.91
CA TYR A 56 -10.33 -14.65 -20.45
C TYR A 56 -10.07 -13.19 -20.03
N GLN A 57 -9.09 -12.52 -20.66
CA GLN A 57 -8.80 -11.10 -20.41
C GLN A 57 -9.95 -10.21 -20.82
N ALA A 58 -10.56 -10.46 -21.99
CA ALA A 58 -11.70 -9.71 -22.49
C ALA A 58 -12.95 -9.86 -21.60
N ASN A 59 -13.05 -10.96 -20.86
CA ASN A 59 -14.08 -11.19 -19.83
C ASN A 59 -13.72 -10.56 -18.46
N GLY A 60 -12.69 -9.68 -18.41
CA GLY A 60 -12.26 -9.01 -17.18
C GLY A 60 -11.34 -9.84 -16.29
N GLY A 61 -10.89 -11.02 -16.73
CA GLY A 61 -9.98 -11.87 -16.00
C GLY A 61 -8.53 -11.38 -16.04
N VAL A 62 -7.78 -11.61 -14.96
CA VAL A 62 -6.32 -11.45 -14.93
C VAL A 62 -5.70 -12.83 -15.10
N VAL A 63 -4.96 -13.03 -16.19
CA VAL A 63 -4.47 -14.34 -16.61
C VAL A 63 -3.00 -14.52 -16.30
N GLY A 64 -2.68 -15.55 -15.49
CA GLY A 64 -1.34 -16.11 -15.37
C GLY A 64 -1.17 -17.30 -16.32
N MET A 65 -0.17 -17.26 -17.21
CA MET A 65 0.15 -18.36 -18.12
C MET A 65 1.46 -19.02 -17.72
N VAL A 66 1.45 -20.31 -17.53
CA VAL A 66 2.67 -21.10 -17.28
C VAL A 66 2.96 -21.97 -18.50
N GLY A 67 4.20 -21.92 -18.99
CA GLY A 67 4.62 -22.71 -20.14
C GLY A 67 6.13 -22.95 -20.15
N ASP A 68 6.56 -23.98 -20.87
CA ASP A 68 7.97 -24.39 -20.98
C ASP A 68 8.46 -24.47 -22.43
N GLY A 69 7.54 -24.53 -23.40
CA GLY A 69 7.84 -24.76 -24.80
C GLY A 69 7.79 -23.53 -25.67
N VAL A 70 8.36 -23.65 -26.89
CA VAL A 70 8.26 -22.63 -27.95
C VAL A 70 6.78 -22.39 -28.34
N ASN A 71 5.94 -23.40 -28.22
CA ASN A 71 4.51 -23.35 -28.50
C ASN A 71 3.71 -22.46 -27.51
N ASP A 72 4.30 -22.08 -26.40
CA ASP A 72 3.68 -21.26 -25.37
C ASP A 72 4.04 -19.78 -25.47
N VAL A 73 5.02 -19.44 -26.30
CA VAL A 73 5.59 -18.07 -26.41
C VAL A 73 4.52 -17.01 -26.64
N LEU A 74 3.59 -17.25 -27.55
CA LEU A 74 2.51 -16.28 -27.85
C LEU A 74 1.58 -16.08 -26.65
N ALA A 75 1.18 -17.15 -26.01
CA ALA A 75 0.31 -17.10 -24.83
C ALA A 75 1.02 -16.51 -23.61
N LEU A 76 2.31 -16.84 -23.40
CA LEU A 76 3.14 -16.27 -22.33
C LEU A 76 3.30 -14.76 -22.47
N LYS A 77 3.53 -14.29 -23.71
CA LYS A 77 3.71 -12.86 -24.00
C LYS A 77 2.43 -12.04 -23.78
N ASP A 78 1.27 -12.59 -24.15
CA ASP A 78 -0.01 -11.88 -24.07
C ASP A 78 -0.69 -12.02 -22.69
N ALA A 79 -0.26 -12.95 -21.86
CA ALA A 79 -0.77 -13.09 -20.51
C ALA A 79 -0.37 -11.89 -19.63
N ASN A 80 -1.20 -11.56 -18.63
CA ASN A 80 -0.88 -10.54 -17.63
C ASN A 80 0.38 -10.91 -16.81
N CYS A 81 0.60 -12.21 -16.61
CA CYS A 81 1.80 -12.74 -15.99
C CYS A 81 2.21 -14.04 -16.69
N GLY A 82 3.20 -13.97 -17.60
CA GLY A 82 3.83 -15.12 -18.22
C GLY A 82 4.89 -15.72 -17.30
N ILE A 83 4.87 -17.03 -17.09
CA ILE A 83 5.76 -17.77 -16.21
C ILE A 83 6.40 -18.91 -16.99
N ALA A 84 7.72 -18.92 -17.09
CA ALA A 84 8.46 -19.98 -17.77
C ALA A 84 9.22 -20.87 -16.77
N MET A 85 9.46 -22.11 -17.19
CA MET A 85 10.35 -23.03 -16.46
C MET A 85 11.81 -22.84 -16.89
N ALA A 86 12.77 -22.90 -15.98
CA ALA A 86 14.19 -22.79 -16.34
C ALA A 86 14.65 -23.94 -17.27
N ALA A 87 14.08 -25.12 -17.11
CA ALA A 87 14.32 -26.26 -18.00
C ALA A 87 13.63 -26.11 -19.38
N GLY A 88 12.77 -25.10 -19.56
CA GLY A 88 12.07 -24.84 -20.81
C GLY A 88 12.93 -24.17 -21.87
N SER A 89 12.29 -23.85 -23.01
CA SER A 89 12.96 -23.22 -24.16
C SER A 89 13.44 -21.80 -23.83
N ASP A 90 14.56 -21.38 -24.43
CA ASP A 90 15.07 -20.01 -24.27
C ASP A 90 14.09 -18.96 -24.79
N ALA A 91 13.33 -19.28 -25.84
CA ALA A 91 12.30 -18.40 -26.37
C ALA A 91 11.18 -18.14 -25.32
N ALA A 92 10.73 -19.17 -24.59
CA ALA A 92 9.75 -19.01 -23.53
C ALA A 92 10.31 -18.16 -22.38
N LYS A 93 11.56 -18.40 -21.96
CA LYS A 93 12.22 -17.64 -20.90
C LYS A 93 12.39 -16.15 -21.24
N GLN A 94 12.69 -15.82 -22.49
CA GLN A 94 12.85 -14.43 -22.94
C GLN A 94 11.57 -13.61 -22.94
N VAL A 95 10.40 -14.22 -23.12
CA VAL A 95 9.10 -13.52 -23.13
C VAL A 95 8.37 -13.56 -21.80
N ALA A 96 8.79 -14.45 -20.88
CA ALA A 96 8.13 -14.60 -19.59
C ALA A 96 8.47 -13.45 -18.64
N HIS A 97 7.50 -13.08 -17.79
CA HIS A 97 7.70 -12.10 -16.72
C HIS A 97 8.46 -12.71 -15.53
N ILE A 98 8.32 -14.03 -15.31
CA ILE A 98 8.93 -14.79 -14.22
C ILE A 98 9.51 -16.07 -14.79
N VAL A 99 10.70 -16.46 -14.33
CA VAL A 99 11.31 -17.77 -14.63
C VAL A 99 11.48 -18.55 -13.34
N LEU A 100 10.87 -19.75 -13.27
CA LEU A 100 11.02 -20.65 -12.14
C LEU A 100 12.36 -21.41 -12.27
N MET A 101 13.36 -21.01 -11.50
CA MET A 101 14.71 -21.53 -11.59
C MET A 101 14.83 -23.01 -11.18
N ASP A 102 13.98 -23.46 -10.29
CA ASP A 102 13.88 -24.86 -9.87
C ASP A 102 12.98 -25.71 -10.78
N SER A 103 12.37 -25.09 -11.81
CA SER A 103 11.41 -25.71 -12.72
C SER A 103 10.27 -26.45 -11.99
N ASN A 104 9.95 -26.01 -10.76
CA ASN A 104 8.93 -26.64 -9.93
C ASN A 104 7.71 -25.71 -9.78
N PHE A 105 6.56 -26.13 -10.30
CA PHE A 105 5.31 -25.37 -10.18
C PHE A 105 4.87 -25.16 -8.72
N ALA A 106 5.24 -26.05 -7.79
CA ALA A 106 4.91 -25.91 -6.38
C ALA A 106 5.48 -24.61 -5.75
N SER A 107 6.57 -24.06 -6.31
CA SER A 107 7.19 -22.80 -5.90
C SER A 107 6.28 -21.59 -6.14
N MET A 108 5.27 -21.69 -7.00
CA MET A 108 4.26 -20.65 -7.23
C MET A 108 3.53 -20.27 -5.95
N LYS A 109 3.29 -21.19 -5.03
CA LYS A 109 2.65 -20.89 -3.75
C LYS A 109 3.48 -19.91 -2.91
N SER A 110 4.79 -20.10 -2.88
CA SER A 110 5.69 -19.18 -2.15
C SER A 110 5.82 -17.82 -2.86
N ILE A 111 5.85 -17.80 -4.19
CA ILE A 111 5.89 -16.56 -4.98
C ILE A 111 4.64 -15.71 -4.74
N VAL A 112 3.45 -16.32 -4.79
CA VAL A 112 2.20 -15.61 -4.49
C VAL A 112 2.17 -15.08 -3.06
N ARG A 113 2.67 -15.85 -2.09
CA ARG A 113 2.78 -15.40 -0.70
C ARG A 113 3.72 -14.21 -0.56
N GLU A 114 4.89 -14.26 -1.20
CA GLU A 114 5.86 -13.17 -1.24
C GLU A 114 5.28 -11.92 -1.90
N GLY A 115 4.62 -12.06 -3.04
CA GLY A 115 3.96 -10.95 -3.74
C GLY A 115 2.89 -10.27 -2.88
N ARG A 116 2.07 -11.03 -2.17
CA ARG A 116 1.08 -10.48 -1.22
C ARG A 116 1.75 -9.71 -0.08
N MET A 117 2.84 -10.23 0.46
CA MET A 117 3.62 -9.58 1.50
C MET A 117 4.19 -8.25 1.00
N ILE A 118 4.80 -8.23 -0.18
CA ILE A 118 5.36 -7.01 -0.80
C ILE A 118 4.25 -5.97 -0.99
N ILE A 119 3.09 -6.34 -1.54
CA ILE A 119 1.96 -5.42 -1.72
C ILE A 119 1.53 -4.81 -0.38
N SER A 120 1.38 -5.64 0.65
CA SER A 120 1.00 -5.16 1.99
C SER A 120 2.04 -4.20 2.59
N ASN A 121 3.32 -4.46 2.41
CA ASN A 121 4.39 -3.60 2.88
C ASN A 121 4.41 -2.26 2.12
N ILE A 122 4.27 -2.30 0.78
CA ILE A 122 4.19 -1.09 -0.04
C ILE A 122 2.95 -0.26 0.34
N GLU A 123 1.81 -0.89 0.61
CA GLU A 123 0.58 -0.20 1.03
C GLU A 123 0.79 0.62 2.31
N ARG A 124 1.44 0.01 3.32
CA ARG A 124 1.77 0.67 4.59
C ARG A 124 2.75 1.83 4.42
N VAL A 125 3.81 1.59 3.67
CA VAL A 125 4.83 2.61 3.39
C VAL A 125 4.22 3.77 2.59
N SER A 126 3.40 3.46 1.58
CA SER A 126 2.69 4.47 0.79
C SER A 126 1.77 5.34 1.64
N ALA A 127 1.11 4.79 2.66
CA ALA A 127 0.28 5.57 3.57
C ALA A 127 1.08 6.62 4.35
N LEU A 128 2.31 6.30 4.79
CA LEU A 128 3.21 7.25 5.46
C LEU A 128 3.62 8.39 4.53
N TYR A 129 4.10 8.06 3.34
CA TYR A 129 4.54 9.06 2.35
C TYR A 129 3.38 9.93 1.86
N LEU A 130 2.24 9.33 1.55
CA LEU A 130 1.08 10.06 1.04
C LEU A 130 0.51 11.01 2.10
N THR A 131 0.49 10.62 3.38
CA THR A 131 0.12 11.50 4.49
C THR A 131 0.97 12.78 4.45
N LYS A 132 2.29 12.64 4.34
CA LYS A 132 3.21 13.79 4.28
C LYS A 132 2.93 14.67 3.05
N THR A 133 2.78 14.05 1.89
CA THR A 133 2.54 14.77 0.64
C THR A 133 1.24 15.58 0.71
N ILE A 134 0.14 14.97 1.16
CA ILE A 134 -1.15 15.64 1.25
C ILE A 134 -1.09 16.83 2.21
N TYR A 135 -0.61 16.65 3.45
CA TYR A 135 -0.60 17.78 4.39
C TYR A 135 0.37 18.87 3.95
N SER A 136 1.52 18.54 3.35
CA SER A 136 2.49 19.55 2.89
C SER A 136 1.90 20.41 1.78
N VAL A 137 1.23 19.81 0.80
CA VAL A 137 0.56 20.54 -0.28
C VAL A 137 -0.57 21.42 0.27
N LEU A 138 -1.45 20.86 1.11
CA LEU A 138 -2.58 21.61 1.68
C LEU A 138 -2.09 22.77 2.56
N LEU A 139 -1.11 22.56 3.43
CA LEU A 139 -0.53 23.63 4.26
C LEU A 139 0.10 24.70 3.40
N SER A 140 0.86 24.34 2.36
CA SER A 140 1.48 25.33 1.47
C SER A 140 0.43 26.23 0.81
N ILE A 141 -0.63 25.64 0.26
CA ILE A 141 -1.71 26.40 -0.38
C ILE A 141 -2.41 27.30 0.63
N ILE A 142 -2.83 26.75 1.77
CA ILE A 142 -3.57 27.49 2.79
C ILE A 142 -2.76 28.65 3.36
N PHE A 143 -1.49 28.42 3.71
CA PHE A 143 -0.65 29.45 4.31
C PHE A 143 -0.26 30.56 3.31
N ILE A 144 -0.14 30.23 2.01
CA ILE A 144 0.01 31.23 0.94
C ILE A 144 -1.26 32.11 0.85
N ILE A 145 -2.45 31.50 0.84
CA ILE A 145 -3.73 32.25 0.78
C ILE A 145 -3.92 33.14 2.01
N LEU A 146 -3.52 32.65 3.20
CA LEU A 146 -3.61 33.40 4.45
C LEU A 146 -2.52 34.50 4.60
N GLY A 147 -1.56 34.60 3.67
CA GLY A 147 -0.43 35.49 3.77
C GLY A 147 0.44 35.26 5.01
N ARG A 148 0.52 34.01 5.47
CA ARG A 148 1.30 33.61 6.65
C ARG A 148 2.51 32.77 6.26
N THR A 149 3.55 32.82 7.10
CA THR A 149 4.71 31.94 6.93
C THR A 149 4.36 30.48 7.13
N TYR A 150 5.00 29.59 6.37
CA TYR A 150 4.81 28.15 6.49
C TYR A 150 5.08 27.66 7.93
N PRO A 151 4.24 26.75 8.50
CA PRO A 151 4.26 26.45 9.93
C PRO A 151 5.49 25.66 10.41
N PHE A 152 6.28 25.12 9.49
CA PHE A 152 7.48 24.35 9.81
C PHE A 152 8.76 25.00 9.29
N VAL A 153 9.80 24.95 10.11
CA VAL A 153 11.18 25.19 9.67
C VAL A 153 11.69 23.92 8.98
N PRO A 154 12.54 24.00 7.94
CA PRO A 154 13.02 22.82 7.20
C PRO A 154 13.60 21.71 8.09
N ILE A 155 14.34 22.07 9.15
CA ILE A 155 14.92 21.09 10.08
C ILE A 155 13.86 20.28 10.84
N HIS A 156 12.68 20.84 11.12
CA HIS A 156 11.56 20.15 11.74
C HIS A 156 11.02 19.04 10.82
N LEU A 157 10.94 19.31 9.52
CA LEU A 157 10.52 18.32 8.54
C LEU A 157 11.50 17.15 8.42
N SER A 158 12.79 17.41 8.67
CA SER A 158 13.81 16.36 8.64
C SER A 158 13.63 15.37 9.78
N ILE A 159 13.47 15.83 11.03
CA ILE A 159 13.24 14.92 12.17
C ILE A 159 11.92 14.16 12.05
N ILE A 160 10.82 14.84 11.65
CA ILE A 160 9.54 14.20 11.43
C ILE A 160 9.67 13.12 10.33
N SER A 161 10.34 13.44 9.21
CA SER A 161 10.51 12.48 8.12
C SER A 161 11.36 11.28 8.52
N THR A 162 12.41 11.48 9.29
CA THR A 162 13.28 10.39 9.76
C THR A 162 12.53 9.47 10.70
N THR A 163 11.85 10.02 11.70
CA THR A 163 11.18 9.22 12.74
C THR A 163 9.84 8.65 12.30
N ALA A 164 9.06 9.38 11.50
CA ALA A 164 7.72 8.95 11.11
C ALA A 164 7.65 8.23 9.76
N ILE A 165 8.66 8.37 8.89
CA ILE A 165 8.67 7.76 7.57
C ILE A 165 9.91 6.90 7.38
N GLY A 166 11.12 7.45 7.51
CA GLY A 166 12.36 6.76 7.16
C GLY A 166 12.57 5.47 7.92
N ILE A 167 12.65 5.55 9.25
CA ILE A 167 12.85 4.38 10.12
C ILE A 167 11.67 3.39 10.02
N PRO A 168 10.39 3.82 10.14
CA PRO A 168 9.27 2.90 10.02
C PRO A 168 9.18 2.22 8.66
N SER A 169 9.34 2.95 7.55
CA SER A 169 9.25 2.35 6.21
C SER A 169 10.33 1.30 5.98
N PHE A 170 11.57 1.58 6.41
CA PHE A 170 12.67 0.63 6.29
C PHE A 170 12.39 -0.66 7.06
N ILE A 171 11.99 -0.55 8.34
CA ILE A 171 11.75 -1.73 9.19
C ILE A 171 10.52 -2.51 8.73
N LEU A 172 9.43 -1.82 8.34
CA LEU A 172 8.22 -2.48 7.85
C LEU A 172 8.44 -3.20 6.52
N THR A 173 9.33 -2.69 5.66
CA THR A 173 9.67 -3.36 4.39
C THR A 173 10.44 -4.67 4.60
N LEU A 174 11.23 -4.76 5.68
CA LEU A 174 11.97 -5.98 6.03
C LEU A 174 11.09 -7.03 6.76
N GLU A 175 9.86 -6.68 7.12
CA GLU A 175 9.00 -7.58 7.87
C GLU A 175 8.31 -8.59 6.96
N GLN A 176 8.54 -9.88 7.25
CA GLN A 176 7.82 -10.99 6.61
C GLN A 176 6.50 -11.22 7.34
N THR A 177 5.41 -10.64 6.84
CA THR A 177 4.08 -10.82 7.45
C THR A 177 3.15 -11.52 6.46
N GLU A 178 2.50 -12.58 6.91
CA GLU A 178 1.40 -13.19 6.15
C GLU A 178 0.19 -12.25 6.21
N ALA A 179 0.10 -11.36 5.25
CA ALA A 179 -1.03 -10.44 5.16
C ALA A 179 -2.00 -10.92 4.07
N VAL A 180 -3.27 -10.93 4.41
CA VAL A 180 -4.33 -11.05 3.40
C VAL A 180 -4.42 -9.70 2.71
N THR A 181 -4.00 -9.63 1.45
CA THR A 181 -4.20 -8.44 0.62
C THR A 181 -5.68 -8.31 0.31
N SER A 182 -6.29 -7.21 0.73
CA SER A 182 -7.65 -6.87 0.30
C SER A 182 -7.59 -6.15 -1.05
N ASN A 183 -8.59 -6.33 -1.87
CA ASN A 183 -8.74 -5.56 -3.09
C ASN A 183 -8.88 -4.06 -2.76
N GLY A 184 -8.18 -3.19 -3.51
CA GLY A 184 -8.30 -1.75 -3.35
C GLY A 184 -7.12 -1.07 -2.66
N PHE A 185 -5.90 -1.31 -3.16
CA PHE A 185 -4.66 -0.70 -2.68
C PHE A 185 -4.80 0.81 -2.38
N MET A 186 -5.23 1.60 -3.37
CA MET A 186 -5.36 3.06 -3.21
C MET A 186 -6.36 3.44 -2.12
N ARG A 187 -7.46 2.69 -2.01
CA ARG A 187 -8.47 2.93 -0.98
C ARG A 187 -7.92 2.70 0.43
N ASN A 188 -7.16 1.63 0.62
CA ASN A 188 -6.55 1.31 1.91
C ASN A 188 -5.51 2.37 2.31
N VAL A 189 -4.69 2.82 1.36
CA VAL A 189 -3.72 3.91 1.56
C VAL A 189 -4.44 5.21 1.94
N LEU A 190 -5.47 5.62 1.19
CA LEU A 190 -6.22 6.85 1.45
C LEU A 190 -7.00 6.80 2.78
N ARG A 191 -7.47 5.64 3.20
CA ARG A 191 -8.17 5.44 4.47
C ARG A 191 -7.32 5.82 5.70
N ILE A 192 -6.00 5.71 5.58
CA ILE A 192 -5.06 6.12 6.63
C ILE A 192 -4.54 7.53 6.36
N SER A 193 -4.11 7.81 5.14
CA SER A 193 -3.39 9.04 4.82
C SER A 193 -4.28 10.29 4.86
N LEU A 194 -5.52 10.19 4.38
CA LEU A 194 -6.40 11.36 4.29
C LEU A 194 -6.83 11.90 5.67
N PRO A 195 -7.37 11.09 6.61
CA PRO A 195 -7.72 11.60 7.93
C PRO A 195 -6.50 12.12 8.70
N SER A 196 -5.34 11.48 8.55
CA SER A 196 -4.10 11.88 9.18
C SER A 196 -3.60 13.23 8.68
N ALA A 197 -3.60 13.42 7.35
CA ALA A 197 -3.20 14.67 6.72
C ALA A 197 -4.17 15.83 7.08
N LEU A 198 -5.48 15.57 7.07
CA LEU A 198 -6.48 16.56 7.48
C LEU A 198 -6.32 16.94 8.95
N THR A 199 -6.07 15.95 9.84
CA THR A 199 -5.76 16.23 11.26
C THR A 199 -4.56 17.17 11.37
N MET A 200 -3.49 16.90 10.62
CA MET A 200 -2.30 17.75 10.60
C MET A 200 -2.64 19.18 10.21
N VAL A 201 -3.36 19.36 9.11
CA VAL A 201 -3.74 20.70 8.59
C VAL A 201 -4.60 21.44 9.62
N ILE A 202 -5.65 20.82 10.12
CA ILE A 202 -6.57 21.44 11.09
C ILE A 202 -5.84 21.83 12.37
N MET A 203 -4.98 20.95 12.89
CA MET A 203 -4.24 21.26 14.13
C MET A 203 -3.20 22.37 13.94
N MET A 204 -2.56 22.48 12.78
CA MET A 204 -1.66 23.61 12.49
C MET A 204 -2.44 24.92 12.42
N LEU A 205 -3.64 24.92 11.84
CA LEU A 205 -4.50 26.13 11.81
C LEU A 205 -5.00 26.50 13.20
N ILE A 206 -5.45 25.52 14.01
CA ILE A 206 -5.86 25.78 15.39
C ILE A 206 -4.68 26.37 16.19
N ASN A 207 -3.48 25.77 16.05
CA ASN A 207 -2.31 26.28 16.76
C ASN A 207 -1.94 27.71 16.35
N GLN A 208 -2.11 28.06 15.07
CA GLN A 208 -1.92 29.43 14.59
C GLN A 208 -2.88 30.42 15.26
N VAL A 209 -4.16 30.04 15.43
CA VAL A 209 -5.17 30.84 16.13
C VAL A 209 -4.82 30.96 17.62
N VAL A 210 -4.51 29.84 18.28
CA VAL A 210 -4.12 29.83 19.71
C VAL A 210 -2.90 30.73 19.96
N ALA A 211 -1.90 30.65 19.09
CA ALA A 211 -0.70 31.49 19.19
C ALA A 211 -1.03 33.00 19.09
N GLY A 212 -1.99 33.36 18.23
CA GLY A 212 -2.46 34.74 18.12
C GLY A 212 -3.15 35.25 19.40
N PHE A 213 -3.98 34.39 20.02
CA PHE A 213 -4.67 34.76 21.28
C PHE A 213 -3.73 34.88 22.48
N PHE A 214 -2.74 34.00 22.60
CA PHE A 214 -1.82 33.96 23.73
C PHE A 214 -0.52 34.75 23.51
N GLY A 215 -0.35 35.41 22.35
CA GLY A 215 0.81 36.19 22.03
C GLY A 215 2.10 35.38 22.00
N PHE A 216 2.08 34.18 21.38
CA PHE A 216 3.28 33.37 21.24
C PHE A 216 4.25 34.00 20.26
N ASP A 217 5.53 33.96 20.62
CA ASP A 217 6.59 34.31 19.68
C ASP A 217 6.77 33.25 18.58
N ALA A 218 7.50 33.58 17.54
CA ALA A 218 7.69 32.71 16.39
C ALA A 218 8.37 31.38 16.78
N LEU A 219 9.32 31.44 17.74
CA LEU A 219 10.06 30.27 18.21
C LEU A 219 9.16 29.32 19.00
N MET A 220 8.30 29.88 19.85
CA MET A 220 7.33 29.09 20.61
C MET A 220 6.29 28.45 19.68
N LEU A 221 5.74 29.20 18.72
CA LEU A 221 4.79 28.68 17.74
C LEU A 221 5.41 27.51 16.93
N SER A 222 6.64 27.66 16.46
CA SER A 222 7.33 26.61 15.71
C SER A 222 7.59 25.37 16.58
N THR A 223 7.88 25.54 17.88
CA THR A 223 8.04 24.44 18.84
C THR A 223 6.74 23.68 19.04
N TYR A 224 5.61 24.38 19.21
CA TYR A 224 4.29 23.73 19.30
C TYR A 224 3.92 22.97 18.03
N ASN A 225 4.18 23.58 16.87
CA ASN A 225 3.95 22.92 15.57
C ASN A 225 4.75 21.63 15.47
N LEU A 226 6.02 21.63 15.87
CA LEU A 226 6.87 20.44 15.84
C LEU A 226 6.34 19.34 16.76
N ILE A 227 5.98 19.67 18.00
CA ILE A 227 5.49 18.69 18.98
C ILE A 227 4.15 18.09 18.51
N LEU A 228 3.21 18.92 18.07
CA LEU A 228 1.93 18.46 17.53
C LEU A 228 2.10 17.57 16.30
N ALA A 229 2.96 17.99 15.37
CA ALA A 229 3.26 17.21 14.17
C ALA A 229 3.91 15.87 14.52
N GLY A 230 4.81 15.84 15.49
CA GLY A 230 5.41 14.60 16.01
C GLY A 230 4.37 13.67 16.61
N CYS A 231 3.44 14.20 17.42
CA CYS A 231 2.34 13.45 18.01
C CYS A 231 1.44 12.83 16.93
N ILE A 232 1.01 13.62 15.94
CA ILE A 232 0.18 13.14 14.82
C ILE A 232 0.94 12.06 14.04
N SER A 233 2.18 12.32 13.70
CA SER A 233 3.02 11.39 12.95
C SER A 233 3.22 10.06 13.69
N GLN A 234 3.38 10.11 15.01
CA GLN A 234 3.46 8.91 15.84
C GLN A 234 2.15 8.11 15.84
N MET A 235 1.00 8.79 15.83
CA MET A 235 -0.31 8.14 15.70
C MET A 235 -0.48 7.48 14.32
N VAL A 236 0.03 8.10 13.25
CA VAL A 236 0.03 7.50 11.90
C VAL A 236 0.89 6.24 11.86
N VAL A 237 2.10 6.27 12.42
CA VAL A 237 2.96 5.09 12.52
C VAL A 237 2.25 3.96 13.29
N TRP A 238 1.57 4.30 14.39
CA TRP A 238 0.79 3.33 15.17
C TRP A 238 -0.33 2.69 14.36
N GLU A 239 -1.09 3.48 13.58
CA GLU A 239 -2.19 2.96 12.74
C GLU A 239 -1.66 2.08 11.61
N VAL A 240 -0.57 2.48 10.94
CA VAL A 240 0.08 1.71 9.87
C VAL A 240 0.66 0.38 10.39
N CYS A 241 1.11 0.36 11.64
CA CYS A 241 1.63 -0.85 12.30
C CYS A 241 0.55 -1.87 12.68
N ARG A 242 -0.74 -1.57 12.51
CA ARG A 242 -1.80 -2.55 12.79
C ARG A 242 -1.89 -3.65 11.72
N PRO A 243 -2.21 -4.90 12.10
CA PRO A 243 -2.32 -5.44 13.47
C PRO A 243 -0.96 -5.46 14.19
N MET A 244 -0.99 -5.11 15.49
CA MET A 244 0.22 -4.99 16.31
C MET A 244 0.83 -6.35 16.64
N ASN A 245 2.13 -6.49 16.39
CA ASN A 245 2.97 -7.56 16.93
C ASN A 245 4.08 -6.97 17.82
N THR A 246 4.88 -7.82 18.46
CA THR A 246 5.94 -7.37 19.37
C THR A 246 6.96 -6.48 18.66
N ARG A 247 7.38 -6.82 17.42
CA ARG A 247 8.37 -6.04 16.65
C ARG A 247 7.84 -4.65 16.32
N ARG A 248 6.57 -4.54 15.87
CA ARG A 248 5.91 -3.27 15.55
C ARG A 248 5.69 -2.41 16.78
N ARG A 249 5.40 -3.04 17.94
CA ARG A 249 5.29 -2.33 19.21
C ARG A 249 6.62 -1.70 19.61
N ILE A 250 7.71 -2.47 19.50
CA ILE A 250 9.08 -1.98 19.77
C ILE A 250 9.42 -0.84 18.81
N LEU A 251 9.10 -0.99 17.51
CA LEU A 251 9.31 0.05 16.51
C LEU A 251 8.60 1.35 16.93
N CYS A 252 7.30 1.32 17.22
CA CYS A 252 6.54 2.49 17.61
C CYS A 252 7.11 3.18 18.85
N ILE A 253 7.50 2.41 19.87
CA ILE A 253 8.11 2.95 21.09
C ILE A 253 9.48 3.57 20.79
N ALA A 254 10.32 2.88 20.03
CA ALA A 254 11.66 3.35 19.67
C ALA A 254 11.64 4.65 18.88
N VAL A 255 10.76 4.77 17.88
CA VAL A 255 10.64 6.00 17.05
C VAL A 255 10.13 7.16 17.88
N GLY A 256 9.14 6.92 18.76
CA GLY A 256 8.65 7.92 19.70
C GLY A 256 9.73 8.37 20.66
N PHE A 257 10.49 7.43 21.21
CA PHE A 257 11.62 7.73 22.09
C PHE A 257 12.71 8.53 21.37
N ILE A 258 13.09 8.14 20.15
CA ILE A 258 14.09 8.87 19.33
C ILE A 258 13.61 10.30 19.09
N PHE A 259 12.33 10.51 18.72
CA PHE A 259 11.77 11.83 18.51
C PHE A 259 11.85 12.70 19.76
N VAL A 260 11.40 12.18 20.90
CA VAL A 260 11.43 12.90 22.19
C VAL A 260 12.88 13.18 22.62
N ALA A 261 13.75 12.17 22.54
CA ALA A 261 15.17 12.32 22.92
C ALA A 261 15.88 13.37 22.06
N ALA A 262 15.62 13.41 20.74
CA ALA A 262 16.20 14.39 19.84
C ALA A 262 15.80 15.82 20.21
N ILE A 263 14.53 16.06 20.53
CA ILE A 263 14.02 17.37 20.94
C ILE A 263 14.62 17.79 22.28
N PHE A 264 14.77 16.86 23.23
CA PHE A 264 15.34 17.17 24.56
C PHE A 264 16.85 17.42 24.53
N LEU A 265 17.59 16.60 23.77
CA LEU A 265 19.05 16.65 23.75
C LEU A 265 19.61 17.76 22.85
N PHE A 266 18.87 18.11 21.79
CA PHE A 266 19.35 19.03 20.75
C PHE A 266 18.39 20.19 20.45
N PRO A 267 17.88 20.93 21.48
CA PRO A 267 16.89 21.99 21.26
C PRO A 267 17.43 23.12 20.37
N GLY A 268 18.72 23.49 20.54
CA GLY A 268 19.34 24.53 19.72
C GLY A 268 19.48 24.12 18.24
N PHE A 269 19.80 22.85 17.97
CA PHE A 269 19.89 22.33 16.61
C PHE A 269 18.55 22.35 15.88
N PHE A 270 17.46 22.04 16.58
CA PHE A 270 16.12 22.07 16.02
C PHE A 270 15.44 23.43 16.10
N SER A 271 16.14 24.48 16.55
CA SER A 271 15.58 25.84 16.67
C SER A 271 14.25 25.84 17.42
N ILE A 272 14.23 25.26 18.63
CA ILE A 272 13.05 25.17 19.49
C ILE A 272 13.32 25.84 20.83
N THR A 273 12.24 26.31 21.48
CA THR A 273 12.29 26.85 22.85
C THR A 273 12.65 25.75 23.84
N HIS A 274 13.30 26.10 24.99
CA HIS A 274 13.53 25.16 26.07
C HIS A 274 12.22 24.51 26.52
N ILE A 275 12.18 23.17 26.49
CA ILE A 275 10.98 22.35 26.77
C ILE A 275 10.50 22.49 28.22
N LEU A 276 11.32 22.97 29.13
CA LEU A 276 10.97 23.27 30.52
C LEU A 276 10.23 24.61 30.71
N ASN A 277 9.80 25.27 29.63
CA ASN A 277 8.98 26.48 29.74
C ASN A 277 7.56 26.09 30.22
N TRP A 278 7.11 26.70 31.32
CA TRP A 278 5.78 26.44 31.91
C TRP A 278 4.61 26.66 30.90
N ARG A 279 4.79 27.51 29.92
CA ARG A 279 3.80 27.74 28.86
C ARG A 279 3.53 26.50 28.01
N LEU A 280 4.46 25.53 27.96
CA LEU A 280 4.25 24.26 27.23
C LEU A 280 3.12 23.40 27.83
N ILE A 281 2.64 23.69 29.03
CA ILE A 281 1.48 23.01 29.60
C ILE A 281 0.23 23.18 28.73
N PHE A 282 0.11 24.29 27.99
CA PHE A 282 -1.00 24.53 27.06
C PHE A 282 -1.01 23.63 25.81
N ILE A 283 0.10 22.89 25.56
CA ILE A 283 0.14 21.93 24.45
C ILE A 283 -0.66 20.65 24.77
N ILE A 284 -0.82 20.32 26.06
CA ILE A 284 -1.50 19.09 26.49
C ILE A 284 -2.94 19.04 25.99
N PRO A 285 -3.79 20.08 26.13
CA PRO A 285 -5.13 20.08 25.57
C PRO A 285 -5.13 19.91 24.04
N LEU A 286 -4.16 20.52 23.34
CA LEU A 286 -4.03 20.38 21.89
C LEU A 286 -3.66 18.96 21.47
N MET A 287 -2.78 18.29 22.22
CA MET A 287 -2.43 16.88 22.00
C MET A 287 -3.64 15.96 22.21
N LEU A 288 -4.44 16.19 23.24
CA LEU A 288 -5.68 15.44 23.48
C LEU A 288 -6.70 15.68 22.36
N LEU A 289 -6.87 16.93 21.93
CA LEU A 289 -7.73 17.29 20.81
C LEU A 289 -7.27 16.61 19.51
N THR A 290 -5.96 16.51 19.28
CA THR A 290 -5.38 15.80 18.13
C THR A 290 -5.83 14.34 18.09
N GLY A 291 -5.76 13.65 19.22
CA GLY A 291 -6.19 12.24 19.32
C GLY A 291 -7.67 12.06 19.02
N TYR A 292 -8.50 12.93 19.56
CA TYR A 292 -9.94 12.91 19.31
C TYR A 292 -10.29 13.19 17.85
N LEU A 293 -9.71 14.24 17.28
CA LEU A 293 -9.94 14.67 15.90
C LEU A 293 -9.52 13.57 14.90
N MET A 294 -8.36 12.97 15.11
CA MET A 294 -7.88 11.89 14.23
C MET A 294 -8.83 10.67 14.27
N GLN A 295 -9.32 10.28 15.44
CA GLN A 295 -10.28 9.19 15.56
C GLN A 295 -11.61 9.51 14.88
N TRP A 296 -12.10 10.73 15.04
CA TRP A 296 -13.34 11.19 14.42
C TRP A 296 -13.23 11.20 12.90
N LEU A 297 -12.18 11.79 12.34
CA LEU A 297 -11.93 11.81 10.89
C LEU A 297 -11.75 10.41 10.33
N THR A 298 -11.04 9.52 11.03
CA THR A 298 -10.89 8.13 10.61
C THR A 298 -12.23 7.39 10.55
N ARG A 299 -13.13 7.63 11.51
CA ARG A 299 -14.48 7.07 11.50
C ARG A 299 -15.29 7.62 10.33
N ALA A 300 -15.25 8.95 10.11
CA ALA A 300 -15.96 9.60 9.01
C ALA A 300 -15.53 9.05 7.63
N VAL A 301 -14.21 8.92 7.39
CA VAL A 301 -13.69 8.36 6.14
C VAL A 301 -14.09 6.89 5.98
N ARG A 302 -14.10 6.10 7.06
CA ARG A 302 -14.58 4.70 7.02
C ARG A 302 -16.04 4.58 6.60
N ILE A 303 -16.91 5.44 7.12
CA ILE A 303 -18.33 5.43 6.76
C ILE A 303 -18.52 5.79 5.28
N LEU A 304 -17.84 6.84 4.81
CA LEU A 304 -17.92 7.27 3.41
C LEU A 304 -17.41 6.20 2.42
N THR A 305 -16.32 5.51 2.77
CA THR A 305 -15.78 4.43 1.93
C THR A 305 -16.70 3.20 1.91
N LYS A 306 -17.37 2.87 3.02
CA LYS A 306 -18.31 1.74 3.08
C LYS A 306 -19.59 2.01 2.27
N GLN A 307 -20.14 3.22 2.35
CA GLN A 307 -21.33 3.59 1.57
C GLN A 307 -21.10 3.57 0.06
N ARG A 308 -19.85 3.75 -0.38
CA ARG A 308 -19.50 3.64 -1.79
C ARG A 308 -19.42 2.19 -2.25
N GLU A 309 -18.95 1.27 -1.41
CA GLU A 309 -18.93 -0.18 -1.67
C GLU A 309 -20.34 -0.77 -1.82
N GLU A 310 -21.32 -0.22 -1.10
CA GLU A 310 -22.71 -0.67 -1.17
C GLU A 310 -23.46 -0.11 -2.41
N ARG A 311 -22.84 0.83 -3.15
CA ARG A 311 -23.41 1.46 -4.36
C ARG A 311 -22.76 0.99 -5.67
N GLU A 312 -21.56 0.40 -5.61
CA GLU A 312 -20.84 -0.24 -6.75
C GLU A 312 -21.16 -1.74 -6.82
#